data_540514053d3c2fdb5db7f8f5e9be0cfa
#
_entry.id   540514053d3c2fdb5db7f8f5e9be0cfa
#
_cell.length_a   1.000
_cell.length_b   1.000
_cell.length_c   1.000
_cell.angle_alpha   90.00
_cell.angle_beta   90.00
_cell.angle_gamma   90.00
#
_symmetry.space_group_name_H-M   'P 1'
#
loop_
_entity.id
_entity.type
_entity.pdbx_description
1 polymer ?
#
loop_
_entity_poly.entity_id
_entity_poly.type
_entity_poly.pdbx_seq_one_letter_code
_entity_poly.pdbx_strand_id
1 'polypeptide(L)'
;MKKNPPRVRMPSVASIVARSYPDQIIGIENTLPWHLRTDLQLFKKRTQGHAVIMGRKTFESIGKPLPNRSNIILSRTEPEFLKEFKGLKWARDPHTALFLADIDSIISGKMEFFVIGGEQIYSVFHHLLNRIFVTDVFCGHINGDAKFEINFDARKGNKRSEWIIKKEEEYKKSEFDEFPFRVTEYRRRVPEHRYRVKEELMGRAPDIEKFWEQYELKFRGINEDDAAQLDFFD
;
A
#
# COMPACT_ATOMS: atom_id res chain seq x y z
N MET A 1 -34.98 -9.51 18.65
CA MET A 1 -34.12 -9.01 17.55
C MET A 1 -32.70 -9.51 17.80
N LYS A 2 -32.13 -10.34 16.91
CA LYS A 2 -30.73 -10.73 17.03
C LYS A 2 -29.90 -9.48 16.73
N LYS A 3 -29.11 -9.00 17.71
CA LYS A 3 -28.14 -7.92 17.49
C LYS A 3 -27.14 -8.42 16.44
N ASN A 4 -26.93 -7.62 15.39
CA ASN A 4 -25.85 -7.91 14.44
C ASN A 4 -24.52 -7.98 15.21
N PRO A 5 -23.64 -8.92 14.88
CA PRO A 5 -22.34 -9.02 15.53
C PRO A 5 -21.55 -7.71 15.33
N PRO A 6 -20.78 -7.29 16.33
CA PRO A 6 -20.00 -6.06 16.24
C PRO A 6 -19.00 -6.15 15.08
N ARG A 7 -18.95 -5.09 14.27
CA ARG A 7 -17.98 -4.93 13.19
C ARG A 7 -16.72 -4.25 13.73
N VAL A 8 -15.56 -4.71 13.29
CA VAL A 8 -14.28 -4.14 13.67
C VAL A 8 -13.63 -3.52 12.45
N ARG A 9 -13.04 -2.34 12.64
CA ARG A 9 -12.33 -1.62 11.59
C ARG A 9 -11.07 -2.41 11.18
N MET A 10 -10.88 -2.55 9.87
CA MET A 10 -9.71 -3.22 9.29
C MET A 10 -8.55 -2.24 9.10
N PRO A 11 -7.30 -2.78 9.00
CA PRO A 11 -6.12 -1.98 8.69
C PRO A 11 -6.32 -1.08 7.47
N SER A 12 -5.72 0.10 7.52
CA SER A 12 -5.80 1.10 6.45
C SER A 12 -5.06 0.61 5.20
N VAL A 13 -5.44 1.11 4.03
CA VAL A 13 -4.77 0.81 2.77
C VAL A 13 -3.91 2.00 2.37
N ALA A 14 -2.61 1.79 2.29
CA ALA A 14 -1.67 2.76 1.74
C ALA A 14 -1.10 2.30 0.40
N SER A 15 -0.51 3.24 -0.33
CA SER A 15 0.23 2.95 -1.56
C SER A 15 1.57 3.66 -1.56
N ILE A 16 2.53 3.10 -2.30
CA ILE A 16 3.83 3.71 -2.53
C ILE A 16 4.22 3.48 -3.98
N VAL A 17 4.62 4.53 -4.67
CA VAL A 17 4.93 4.52 -6.09
C VAL A 17 6.00 5.55 -6.43
N ALA A 18 6.94 5.19 -7.30
CA ALA A 18 7.81 6.12 -7.99
C ALA A 18 7.35 6.25 -9.45
N ARG A 19 7.30 7.48 -9.97
CA ARG A 19 6.88 7.78 -11.34
C ARG A 19 7.72 8.89 -11.95
N SER A 20 7.87 8.88 -13.27
CA SER A 20 8.51 9.98 -13.97
C SER A 20 7.69 11.26 -13.89
N TYR A 21 8.37 12.39 -13.92
CA TYR A 21 7.75 13.70 -14.07
C TYR A 21 8.28 14.36 -15.36
N PRO A 22 7.40 14.77 -16.29
CA PRO A 22 5.95 14.93 -16.14
C PRO A 22 5.08 13.72 -16.58
N ASP A 23 5.63 12.67 -17.21
CA ASP A 23 4.87 11.68 -18.00
C ASP A 23 4.19 10.59 -17.16
N GLN A 24 4.45 10.53 -15.84
CA GLN A 24 3.84 9.60 -14.88
C GLN A 24 4.11 8.12 -15.20
N ILE A 25 5.20 7.81 -15.90
CA ILE A 25 5.64 6.45 -16.21
C ILE A 25 6.17 5.78 -14.94
N ILE A 26 5.77 4.54 -14.71
CA ILE A 26 6.22 3.71 -13.57
C ILE A 26 7.02 2.49 -14.01
N GLY A 27 7.16 2.26 -15.31
CA GLY A 27 7.91 1.13 -15.85
C GLY A 27 8.07 1.16 -17.34
N ILE A 28 9.14 0.49 -17.79
CA ILE A 28 9.44 0.19 -19.19
C ILE A 28 9.85 -1.27 -19.23
N GLU A 29 9.13 -2.11 -19.98
CA GLU A 29 9.41 -3.56 -20.11
C GLU A 29 9.64 -4.26 -18.76
N ASN A 30 8.77 -3.99 -17.79
CA ASN A 30 8.80 -4.48 -16.41
C ASN A 30 10.02 -4.03 -15.59
N THR A 31 10.76 -3.00 -16.00
CA THR A 31 11.88 -2.43 -15.25
C THR A 31 11.62 -0.98 -14.87
N LEU A 32 12.25 -0.51 -13.79
CA LEU A 32 12.25 0.92 -13.45
C LEU A 32 13.29 1.63 -14.36
N PRO A 33 12.91 2.73 -15.03
CA PRO A 33 13.80 3.46 -15.95
C PRO A 33 14.80 4.40 -15.23
N TRP A 34 15.06 4.17 -13.94
CA TRP A 34 16.02 4.91 -13.12
C TRP A 34 16.57 4.06 -11.99
N HIS A 35 17.68 4.48 -11.45
CA HIS A 35 18.26 3.91 -10.25
C HIS A 35 18.33 4.99 -9.15
N LEU A 36 17.49 4.84 -8.09
CA LEU A 36 17.41 5.75 -6.96
C LEU A 36 17.55 4.96 -5.67
N ARG A 37 18.76 4.89 -5.15
CA ARG A 37 19.07 4.12 -3.93
C ARG A 37 18.35 4.69 -2.70
N THR A 38 18.27 6.01 -2.61
CA THR A 38 17.60 6.68 -1.50
C THR A 38 16.10 6.37 -1.51
N ASP A 39 15.44 6.41 -2.67
CA ASP A 39 14.02 6.05 -2.80
C ASP A 39 13.76 4.59 -2.40
N LEU A 40 14.63 3.66 -2.83
CA LEU A 40 14.55 2.25 -2.42
C LEU A 40 14.72 2.06 -0.91
N GLN A 41 15.55 2.89 -0.25
CA GLN A 41 15.70 2.87 1.22
C GLN A 41 14.44 3.39 1.90
N LEU A 42 13.83 4.46 1.40
CA LEU A 42 12.55 4.99 1.88
C LEU A 42 11.42 3.98 1.71
N PHE A 43 11.34 3.34 0.54
CA PHE A 43 10.40 2.24 0.28
C PHE A 43 10.56 1.11 1.29
N LYS A 44 11.82 0.63 1.49
CA LYS A 44 12.11 -0.42 2.47
C LYS A 44 11.69 -0.01 3.88
N LYS A 45 12.05 1.19 4.33
CA LYS A 45 11.73 1.71 5.66
C LYS A 45 10.22 1.77 5.92
N ARG A 46 9.45 2.23 4.92
CA ARG A 46 7.99 2.38 5.06
C ARG A 46 7.26 1.05 5.05
N THR A 47 7.70 0.10 4.23
CA THR A 47 7.01 -1.19 4.04
C THR A 47 7.46 -2.30 4.97
N GLN A 48 8.56 -2.13 5.70
CA GLN A 48 9.12 -3.16 6.57
C GLN A 48 8.17 -3.54 7.71
N GLY A 49 7.93 -4.83 7.89
CA GLY A 49 7.02 -5.37 8.89
C GLY A 49 5.54 -5.32 8.48
N HIS A 50 5.22 -4.80 7.30
CA HIS A 50 3.85 -4.70 6.81
C HIS A 50 3.54 -5.80 5.78
N ALA A 51 2.24 -6.05 5.55
CA ALA A 51 1.81 -6.77 4.37
C ALA A 51 1.93 -5.87 3.13
N VAL A 52 2.32 -6.46 2.00
CA VAL A 52 2.44 -5.78 0.71
C VAL A 52 1.68 -6.55 -0.36
N ILE A 53 0.80 -5.86 -1.09
CA ILE A 53 0.05 -6.40 -2.23
C ILE A 53 0.71 -5.91 -3.51
N MET A 54 1.04 -6.84 -4.41
CA MET A 54 1.61 -6.53 -5.72
C MET A 54 1.06 -7.46 -6.81
N GLY A 55 1.11 -7.01 -8.04
CA GLY A 55 0.79 -7.85 -9.19
C GLY A 55 1.92 -8.84 -9.53
N ARG A 56 1.57 -9.91 -10.27
CA ARG A 56 2.54 -10.93 -10.75
C ARG A 56 3.73 -10.31 -11.47
N LYS A 57 3.51 -9.42 -12.45
CA LYS A 57 4.59 -8.77 -13.20
C LYS A 57 5.52 -7.93 -12.30
N THR A 58 4.98 -7.26 -11.29
CA THR A 58 5.78 -6.50 -10.32
C THR A 58 6.68 -7.43 -9.51
N PHE A 59 6.17 -8.58 -9.07
CA PHE A 59 6.98 -9.58 -8.38
C PHE A 59 8.07 -10.14 -9.28
N GLU A 60 7.75 -10.47 -10.53
CA GLU A 60 8.73 -10.95 -11.53
C GLU A 60 9.86 -9.94 -11.77
N SER A 61 9.53 -8.65 -11.81
CA SER A 61 10.51 -7.56 -11.91
C SER A 61 11.42 -7.47 -10.67
N ILE A 62 10.87 -7.68 -9.47
CA ILE A 62 11.64 -7.69 -8.22
C ILE A 62 12.49 -8.97 -8.11
N GLY A 63 12.01 -10.10 -8.65
CA GLY A 63 12.69 -11.38 -8.75
C GLY A 63 12.80 -12.18 -7.45
N LYS A 64 12.36 -11.65 -6.32
CA LYS A 64 12.40 -12.31 -5.01
C LYS A 64 11.41 -11.69 -4.01
N PRO A 65 11.00 -12.44 -2.98
CA PRO A 65 10.18 -11.89 -1.90
C PRO A 65 10.89 -10.72 -1.20
N LEU A 66 10.13 -9.69 -0.89
CA LEU A 66 10.63 -8.58 -0.09
C LEU A 66 10.83 -9.06 1.36
N PRO A 67 12.06 -9.02 1.92
CA PRO A 67 12.34 -9.56 3.25
C PRO A 67 11.62 -8.77 4.35
N ASN A 68 11.24 -9.47 5.44
CA ASN A 68 10.52 -8.91 6.59
C ASN A 68 9.18 -8.22 6.23
N ARG A 69 8.48 -8.77 5.23
CA ARG A 69 7.17 -8.33 4.77
C ARG A 69 6.33 -9.54 4.42
N SER A 70 5.02 -9.46 4.61
CA SER A 70 4.13 -10.46 4.05
C SER A 70 3.85 -10.11 2.60
N ASN A 71 4.34 -10.94 1.67
CA ASN A 71 4.22 -10.68 0.23
C ASN A 71 2.98 -11.38 -0.32
N ILE A 72 2.03 -10.60 -0.85
CA ILE A 72 0.76 -11.08 -1.41
C ILE A 72 0.73 -10.75 -2.89
N ILE A 73 0.67 -11.80 -3.71
CA ILE A 73 0.66 -11.69 -5.17
C ILE A 73 -0.78 -11.76 -5.68
N LEU A 74 -1.26 -10.67 -6.28
CA LEU A 74 -2.57 -10.65 -6.93
C LEU A 74 -2.42 -11.04 -8.40
N SER A 75 -3.01 -12.19 -8.76
CA SER A 75 -2.98 -12.72 -10.12
C SER A 75 -4.19 -13.63 -10.36
N ARG A 76 -4.81 -13.56 -11.56
CA ARG A 76 -5.95 -14.40 -11.94
C ARG A 76 -5.64 -15.90 -11.94
N THR A 77 -4.40 -16.24 -12.27
CA THR A 77 -3.88 -17.60 -12.24
C THR A 77 -2.77 -17.72 -11.21
N GLU A 78 -2.67 -18.88 -10.58
CA GLU A 78 -1.59 -19.18 -9.63
C GLU A 78 -0.24 -19.14 -10.35
N PRO A 79 0.70 -18.28 -9.91
CA PRO A 79 2.02 -18.22 -10.52
C PRO A 79 2.88 -19.44 -10.17
N GLU A 80 3.64 -19.96 -11.13
CA GLU A 80 4.51 -21.13 -10.92
C GLU A 80 5.60 -20.88 -9.86
N PHE A 81 6.12 -19.67 -9.78
CA PHE A 81 7.16 -19.30 -8.82
C PHE A 81 6.72 -19.38 -7.34
N LEU A 82 5.41 -19.51 -7.06
CA LEU A 82 4.94 -19.72 -5.68
C LEU A 82 5.54 -20.98 -5.03
N LYS A 83 5.87 -21.99 -5.83
CA LYS A 83 6.50 -23.22 -5.37
C LYS A 83 7.95 -23.03 -4.99
N GLU A 84 8.61 -22.03 -5.53
CA GLU A 84 10.02 -21.72 -5.33
C GLU A 84 10.27 -20.90 -4.06
N PHE A 85 9.32 -20.06 -3.68
CA PHE A 85 9.50 -19.10 -2.59
C PHE A 85 8.57 -19.38 -1.42
N LYS A 86 9.13 -19.85 -0.30
CA LYS A 86 8.35 -20.01 0.95
C LYS A 86 7.85 -18.65 1.47
N GLY A 87 6.59 -18.63 1.93
CA GLY A 87 6.00 -17.44 2.56
C GLY A 87 5.38 -16.44 1.60
N LEU A 88 5.42 -16.69 0.28
CA LEU A 88 4.56 -15.97 -0.66
C LEU A 88 3.10 -16.40 -0.47
N LYS A 89 2.20 -15.43 -0.57
CA LYS A 89 0.76 -15.67 -0.58
C LYS A 89 0.21 -15.29 -1.95
N TRP A 90 -0.71 -16.09 -2.45
CA TRP A 90 -1.42 -15.80 -3.68
C TRP A 90 -2.87 -15.46 -3.42
N ALA A 91 -3.36 -14.45 -4.13
CA ALA A 91 -4.74 -14.05 -4.16
C ALA A 91 -5.23 -14.05 -5.61
N ARG A 92 -6.32 -14.75 -5.86
CA ARG A 92 -6.93 -14.82 -7.20
C ARG A 92 -7.67 -13.53 -7.55
N ASP A 93 -8.14 -12.80 -6.57
CA ASP A 93 -8.99 -11.63 -6.70
C ASP A 93 -8.67 -10.58 -5.61
N PRO A 94 -9.11 -9.32 -5.78
CA PRO A 94 -8.84 -8.25 -4.84
C PRO A 94 -9.40 -8.49 -3.43
N HIS A 95 -10.55 -9.14 -3.28
CA HIS A 95 -11.13 -9.43 -1.97
C HIS A 95 -10.27 -10.41 -1.18
N THR A 96 -9.77 -11.45 -1.84
CA THR A 96 -8.82 -12.40 -1.26
C THR A 96 -7.52 -11.70 -0.86
N ALA A 97 -7.00 -10.80 -1.71
CA ALA A 97 -5.78 -10.04 -1.38
C ALA A 97 -5.98 -9.16 -0.14
N LEU A 98 -7.09 -8.42 -0.06
CA LEU A 98 -7.44 -7.61 1.11
C LEU A 98 -7.60 -8.47 2.37
N PHE A 99 -8.25 -9.62 2.25
CA PHE A 99 -8.45 -10.53 3.37
C PHE A 99 -7.12 -11.03 3.94
N LEU A 100 -6.20 -11.47 3.07
CA LEU A 100 -4.86 -11.91 3.48
C LEU A 100 -4.05 -10.76 4.11
N ALA A 101 -4.12 -9.55 3.54
CA ALA A 101 -3.44 -8.39 4.09
C ALA A 101 -4.00 -7.96 5.45
N ASP A 102 -5.31 -8.03 5.65
CA ASP A 102 -5.97 -7.77 6.93
C ASP A 102 -5.46 -8.74 8.01
N ILE A 103 -5.47 -10.05 7.72
CA ILE A 103 -4.98 -11.07 8.66
C ILE A 103 -3.52 -10.83 9.02
N ASP A 104 -2.66 -10.63 8.02
CA ASP A 104 -1.23 -10.45 8.26
C ASP A 104 -0.92 -9.17 9.04
N SER A 105 -1.67 -8.11 8.77
CA SER A 105 -1.54 -6.86 9.51
C SER A 105 -1.99 -7.02 10.97
N ILE A 106 -3.10 -7.74 11.22
CA ILE A 106 -3.56 -8.02 12.58
C ILE A 106 -2.52 -8.85 13.34
N ILE A 107 -1.99 -9.91 12.73
CA ILE A 107 -0.96 -10.78 13.32
C ILE A 107 0.32 -9.99 13.61
N SER A 108 0.75 -9.11 12.71
CA SER A 108 1.94 -8.27 12.90
C SER A 108 1.72 -7.03 13.75
N GLY A 109 0.49 -6.82 14.23
CA GLY A 109 0.11 -5.64 15.03
C GLY A 109 0.13 -4.33 14.26
N LYS A 110 0.07 -4.39 12.91
CA LYS A 110 0.07 -3.22 12.03
C LYS A 110 -1.33 -2.74 11.74
N MET A 111 -1.50 -1.40 11.63
CA MET A 111 -2.77 -0.76 11.34
C MET A 111 -2.90 -0.37 9.86
N GLU A 112 -1.88 -0.66 9.06
CA GLU A 112 -1.78 -0.30 7.66
C GLU A 112 -1.07 -1.42 6.88
N PHE A 113 -1.39 -1.58 5.60
CA PHE A 113 -0.65 -2.37 4.65
C PHE A 113 -0.48 -1.62 3.32
N PHE A 114 0.41 -2.08 2.46
CA PHE A 114 0.79 -1.34 1.26
C PHE A 114 0.40 -2.04 -0.03
N VAL A 115 -0.12 -1.26 -0.98
CA VAL A 115 -0.26 -1.62 -2.38
C VAL A 115 0.94 -1.03 -3.13
N ILE A 116 1.75 -1.90 -3.77
CA ILE A 116 3.04 -1.51 -4.36
C ILE A 116 3.12 -1.70 -5.88
N GLY A 117 1.98 -1.90 -6.51
CA GLY A 117 1.88 -1.87 -7.95
C GLY A 117 1.72 -3.23 -8.64
N GLY A 118 1.75 -3.28 -9.98
CA GLY A 118 1.88 -2.16 -10.94
C GLY A 118 0.56 -1.45 -11.22
N GLU A 119 0.50 -0.84 -12.40
CA GLU A 119 -0.58 0.03 -12.85
C GLU A 119 -2.00 -0.51 -12.56
N GLN A 120 -2.30 -1.72 -13.03
CA GLN A 120 -3.61 -2.35 -12.80
C GLN A 120 -3.92 -2.53 -11.32
N ILE A 121 -2.91 -2.85 -10.50
CA ILE A 121 -3.08 -3.07 -9.07
C ILE A 121 -3.35 -1.74 -8.36
N TYR A 122 -2.64 -0.67 -8.71
CA TYR A 122 -2.96 0.66 -8.21
C TYR A 122 -4.39 1.09 -8.55
N SER A 123 -4.82 0.88 -9.79
CA SER A 123 -6.16 1.20 -10.26
C SER A 123 -7.24 0.44 -9.48
N VAL A 124 -7.06 -0.86 -9.26
CA VAL A 124 -8.00 -1.71 -8.54
C VAL A 124 -8.22 -1.26 -7.09
N PHE A 125 -7.15 -0.83 -6.41
CA PHE A 125 -7.23 -0.45 -4.99
C PHE A 125 -7.38 1.05 -4.76
N HIS A 126 -7.36 1.89 -5.80
CA HIS A 126 -7.38 3.35 -5.66
C HIS A 126 -8.48 3.87 -4.75
N HIS A 127 -9.69 3.34 -4.89
CA HIS A 127 -10.85 3.78 -4.10
C HIS A 127 -10.76 3.48 -2.60
N LEU A 128 -9.85 2.58 -2.18
CA LEU A 128 -9.62 2.20 -0.79
C LEU A 128 -8.41 2.88 -0.16
N LEU A 129 -7.58 3.58 -0.96
CA LEU A 129 -6.35 4.18 -0.47
C LEU A 129 -6.66 5.38 0.44
N ASN A 130 -6.06 5.38 1.63
CA ASN A 130 -6.11 6.49 2.57
C ASN A 130 -4.84 7.32 2.56
N ARG A 131 -3.73 6.71 2.12
CA ARG A 131 -2.41 7.32 2.12
C ARG A 131 -1.63 6.88 0.89
N ILE A 132 -0.96 7.80 0.25
CA ILE A 132 -0.13 7.50 -0.92
C ILE A 132 1.20 8.24 -0.80
N PHE A 133 2.30 7.52 -0.92
CA PHE A 133 3.62 8.09 -1.09
C PHE A 133 3.97 8.09 -2.58
N VAL A 134 4.11 9.25 -3.16
CA VAL A 134 4.49 9.42 -4.56
C VAL A 134 5.90 9.99 -4.63
N THR A 135 6.78 9.29 -5.32
CA THR A 135 8.10 9.80 -5.71
C THR A 135 8.01 10.28 -7.15
N ASP A 136 7.98 11.60 -7.36
CA ASP A 136 8.08 12.22 -8.69
C ASP A 136 9.57 12.35 -9.05
N VAL A 137 10.01 11.60 -10.06
CA VAL A 137 11.41 11.55 -10.53
C VAL A 137 11.58 12.53 -11.68
N PHE A 138 12.46 13.53 -11.53
CA PHE A 138 12.70 14.58 -12.53
C PHE A 138 13.70 14.10 -13.59
N CYS A 139 13.32 13.06 -14.33
CA CYS A 139 14.12 12.46 -15.40
C CYS A 139 13.80 13.03 -16.80
N GLY A 140 12.89 14.02 -16.91
CA GLY A 140 12.42 14.55 -18.18
C GLY A 140 11.39 13.64 -18.86
N HIS A 141 11.18 13.86 -20.15
CA HIS A 141 10.23 13.08 -20.93
C HIS A 141 10.76 11.69 -21.24
N ILE A 142 10.00 10.68 -20.86
CA ILE A 142 10.28 9.28 -21.17
C ILE A 142 9.02 8.57 -21.66
N ASN A 143 9.21 7.58 -22.53
CA ASN A 143 8.14 6.69 -22.94
C ASN A 143 8.19 5.40 -22.12
N GLY A 144 7.03 4.85 -21.78
CA GLY A 144 6.92 3.59 -21.05
C GLY A 144 5.58 2.92 -21.27
N ASP A 145 5.48 1.69 -20.82
CA ASP A 145 4.32 0.81 -21.03
C ASP A 145 3.42 0.70 -19.79
N ALA A 146 3.82 1.31 -18.69
CA ALA A 146 3.04 1.36 -17.44
C ALA A 146 3.03 2.77 -16.85
N LYS A 147 1.86 3.21 -16.39
CA LYS A 147 1.65 4.57 -15.84
C LYS A 147 0.95 4.56 -14.48
N PHE A 148 1.12 5.67 -13.76
CA PHE A 148 0.37 5.95 -12.56
C PHE A 148 -0.33 7.31 -12.69
N GLU A 149 -1.53 7.31 -13.26
CA GLU A 149 -2.27 8.51 -13.67
C GLU A 149 -3.25 9.04 -12.61
N ILE A 150 -3.01 8.78 -11.31
CA ILE A 150 -3.84 9.35 -10.27
C ILE A 150 -3.60 10.86 -10.23
N ASN A 151 -4.66 11.62 -10.49
CA ASN A 151 -4.63 13.07 -10.40
C ASN A 151 -4.90 13.50 -8.95
N PHE A 152 -3.84 13.94 -8.28
CA PHE A 152 -3.97 14.58 -6.98
C PHE A 152 -4.25 16.06 -7.19
N ASP A 153 -5.49 16.47 -7.32
CA ASP A 153 -5.84 17.91 -7.31
C ASP A 153 -5.67 18.51 -5.89
N ALA A 154 -4.52 18.23 -5.29
CA ALA A 154 -4.16 18.58 -3.92
C ALA A 154 -3.47 19.95 -3.83
N ARG A 155 -3.88 20.93 -4.66
CA ARG A 155 -3.32 22.29 -4.57
C ARG A 155 -3.52 22.83 -3.16
N LYS A 156 -2.46 23.40 -2.61
CA LYS A 156 -2.48 24.05 -1.29
C LYS A 156 -3.67 25.04 -1.22
N GLY A 157 -4.61 24.78 -0.31
CA GLY A 157 -5.82 25.59 -0.15
C GLY A 157 -7.08 25.08 -0.88
N ASN A 158 -7.00 24.05 -1.74
CA ASN A 158 -8.19 23.48 -2.36
C ASN A 158 -8.95 22.58 -1.35
N LYS A 159 -9.95 23.17 -0.68
CA LYS A 159 -10.82 22.45 0.28
C LYS A 159 -11.72 21.38 -0.37
N ARG A 160 -11.83 21.36 -1.70
CA ARG A 160 -12.63 20.37 -2.45
C ARG A 160 -11.82 19.17 -2.90
N SER A 161 -10.48 19.22 -2.79
CA SER A 161 -9.64 18.09 -3.15
C SER A 161 -9.91 16.90 -2.24
N GLU A 162 -9.99 15.72 -2.82
CA GLU A 162 -10.06 14.44 -2.11
C GLU A 162 -8.77 14.18 -1.30
N TRP A 163 -7.65 14.70 -1.76
CA TRP A 163 -6.32 14.48 -1.19
C TRP A 163 -5.74 15.73 -0.54
N ILE A 164 -4.94 15.52 0.50
CA ILE A 164 -4.20 16.56 1.22
C ILE A 164 -2.73 16.21 1.19
N ILE A 165 -1.88 17.18 0.86
CA ILE A 165 -0.43 17.03 1.02
C ILE A 165 -0.12 17.15 2.52
N LYS A 166 0.45 16.09 3.10
CA LYS A 166 0.90 16.06 4.49
C LYS A 166 2.37 16.40 4.62
N LYS A 167 3.18 15.86 3.73
CA LYS A 167 4.63 16.07 3.73
C LYS A 167 5.14 16.10 2.30
N GLU A 168 6.15 16.92 2.07
CA GLU A 168 6.87 16.97 0.80
C GLU A 168 8.35 17.13 1.09
N GLU A 169 9.19 16.32 0.46
CA GLU A 169 10.64 16.32 0.63
C GLU A 169 11.31 16.23 -0.74
N GLU A 170 12.27 17.10 -0.99
CA GLU A 170 13.05 17.10 -2.22
C GLU A 170 14.44 16.52 -1.99
N TYR A 171 14.87 15.70 -2.95
CA TYR A 171 16.16 15.03 -2.97
C TYR A 171 16.91 15.43 -4.24
N LYS A 172 18.15 15.90 -4.05
CA LYS A 172 19.02 16.27 -5.17
C LYS A 172 19.63 15.01 -5.79
N LYS A 173 20.01 15.11 -7.06
CA LYS A 173 20.85 14.09 -7.71
C LYS A 173 22.13 13.88 -6.89
N SER A 174 22.56 12.64 -6.74
CA SER A 174 23.73 12.25 -5.98
C SER A 174 24.49 11.11 -6.70
N GLU A 175 25.58 10.63 -6.13
CA GLU A 175 26.26 9.43 -6.63
C GLU A 175 25.41 8.15 -6.51
N PHE A 176 24.38 8.16 -5.65
CA PHE A 176 23.48 7.04 -5.40
C PHE A 176 22.12 7.17 -6.09
N ASP A 177 21.80 8.36 -6.61
CA ASP A 177 20.52 8.69 -7.20
C ASP A 177 20.75 9.38 -8.55
N GLU A 178 20.38 8.70 -9.64
CA GLU A 178 20.62 9.18 -11.02
C GLU A 178 19.93 10.51 -11.34
N PHE A 179 18.77 10.76 -10.70
CA PHE A 179 17.96 11.95 -10.92
C PHE A 179 17.58 12.60 -9.61
N PRO A 180 17.35 13.92 -9.59
CA PRO A 180 16.66 14.55 -8.48
C PRO A 180 15.21 14.05 -8.44
N PHE A 181 14.62 14.01 -7.26
CA PHE A 181 13.24 13.56 -7.10
C PHE A 181 12.58 14.23 -5.90
N ARG A 182 11.27 14.18 -5.87
CA ARG A 182 10.46 14.70 -4.77
C ARG A 182 9.56 13.59 -4.26
N VAL A 183 9.52 13.41 -2.96
CA VAL A 183 8.62 12.48 -2.29
C VAL A 183 7.49 13.27 -1.64
N THR A 184 6.26 13.00 -2.05
CA THR A 184 5.07 13.63 -1.51
C THR A 184 4.20 12.59 -0.82
N GLU A 185 3.85 12.84 0.44
CA GLU A 185 2.84 12.07 1.16
C GLU A 185 1.48 12.73 0.99
N TYR A 186 0.58 12.01 0.34
CA TYR A 186 -0.83 12.38 0.22
C TYR A 186 -1.66 11.59 1.23
N ARG A 187 -2.62 12.24 1.86
CA ARG A 187 -3.65 11.58 2.67
C ARG A 187 -5.03 11.92 2.14
N ARG A 188 -5.92 10.95 2.17
CA ARG A 188 -7.32 11.16 1.82
C ARG A 188 -7.97 12.08 2.88
N ARG A 189 -8.72 13.08 2.44
CA ARG A 189 -9.37 14.05 3.34
C ARG A 189 -10.43 13.40 4.22
N VAL A 190 -11.21 12.49 3.62
CA VAL A 190 -12.20 11.66 4.33
C VAL A 190 -11.74 10.22 4.16
N PRO A 191 -11.18 9.59 5.20
CA PRO A 191 -10.66 8.23 5.09
C PRO A 191 -11.73 7.21 4.75
N GLU A 192 -11.38 6.24 3.92
CA GLU A 192 -12.19 5.07 3.61
C GLU A 192 -11.94 3.98 4.66
N HIS A 193 -12.98 3.61 5.39
CA HIS A 193 -12.90 2.59 6.42
C HIS A 193 -13.54 1.29 5.97
N ARG A 194 -12.81 0.20 6.17
CA ARG A 194 -13.29 -1.16 5.94
C ARG A 194 -13.59 -1.81 7.27
N TYR A 195 -14.68 -2.58 7.32
CA TYR A 195 -15.13 -3.26 8.52
C TYR A 195 -15.39 -4.74 8.23
N ARG A 196 -15.03 -5.60 9.16
CA ARG A 196 -15.35 -7.03 9.12
C ARG A 196 -15.92 -7.49 10.46
N VAL A 197 -16.62 -8.61 10.39
CA VAL A 197 -17.09 -9.33 11.56
C VAL A 197 -15.99 -10.27 12.03
N LYS A 198 -15.75 -10.35 13.33
CA LYS A 198 -14.71 -11.19 13.94
C LYS A 198 -14.79 -12.65 13.47
N GLU A 199 -15.99 -13.20 13.45
CA GLU A 199 -16.27 -14.58 13.09
C GLU A 199 -15.89 -14.91 11.63
N GLU A 200 -16.02 -13.93 10.72
CA GLU A 200 -15.60 -14.09 9.33
C GLU A 200 -14.08 -14.31 9.22
N LEU A 201 -13.32 -13.57 10.00
CA LEU A 201 -11.86 -13.69 10.03
C LEU A 201 -11.42 -14.99 10.69
N MET A 202 -12.00 -15.33 11.83
CA MET A 202 -11.66 -16.54 12.58
C MET A 202 -12.04 -17.82 11.87
N GLY A 203 -13.15 -17.84 11.14
CA GLY A 203 -13.56 -18.98 10.34
C GLY A 203 -12.56 -19.36 9.23
N ARG A 204 -11.74 -18.41 8.78
CA ARG A 204 -10.72 -18.62 7.72
C ARG A 204 -9.29 -18.62 8.21
N ALA A 205 -9.03 -18.02 9.38
CA ALA A 205 -7.71 -17.89 9.99
C ALA A 205 -7.78 -18.02 11.52
N PRO A 206 -7.92 -19.23 12.06
CA PRO A 206 -8.08 -19.45 13.51
C PRO A 206 -6.93 -18.87 14.34
N ASP A 207 -5.71 -18.88 13.81
CA ASP A 207 -4.53 -18.33 14.51
C ASP A 207 -4.62 -16.84 14.83
N ILE A 208 -5.50 -16.10 14.17
CA ILE A 208 -5.70 -14.67 14.41
C ILE A 208 -6.25 -14.39 15.82
N GLU A 209 -6.91 -15.37 16.45
CA GLU A 209 -7.50 -15.25 17.78
C GLU A 209 -6.50 -14.79 18.83
N LYS A 210 -5.26 -15.27 18.76
CA LYS A 210 -4.16 -14.91 19.67
C LYS A 210 -3.81 -13.42 19.64
N PHE A 211 -4.07 -12.77 18.49
CA PHE A 211 -3.69 -11.38 18.24
C PHE A 211 -4.88 -10.43 18.29
N TRP A 212 -6.10 -11.00 18.31
CA TRP A 212 -7.33 -10.24 18.16
C TRP A 212 -7.56 -9.23 19.30
N GLU A 213 -7.35 -9.63 20.55
CA GLU A 213 -7.53 -8.73 21.69
C GLU A 213 -6.63 -7.49 21.60
N GLN A 214 -5.36 -7.72 21.27
CA GLN A 214 -4.39 -6.62 21.12
C GLN A 214 -4.76 -5.71 19.96
N TYR A 215 -5.26 -6.28 18.88
CA TYR A 215 -5.71 -5.52 17.72
C TYR A 215 -6.96 -4.70 18.05
N GLU A 216 -7.99 -5.33 18.65
CA GLU A 216 -9.23 -4.67 19.00
C GLU A 216 -9.04 -3.56 20.03
N LEU A 217 -8.12 -3.73 21.00
CA LEU A 217 -7.79 -2.71 22.00
C LEU A 217 -7.30 -1.40 21.38
N LYS A 218 -6.65 -1.46 20.22
CA LYS A 218 -6.20 -0.25 19.48
C LYS A 218 -7.35 0.61 18.97
N PHE A 219 -8.55 0.06 18.87
CA PHE A 219 -9.76 0.77 18.45
C PHE A 219 -10.73 1.05 19.60
N ARG A 220 -10.53 0.47 20.80
CA ARG A 220 -11.38 0.72 21.97
C ARG A 220 -11.12 2.13 22.49
N GLY A 221 -12.19 2.94 22.53
CA GLY A 221 -12.11 4.32 23.04
C GLY A 221 -11.81 5.37 21.98
N ILE A 222 -11.76 4.97 20.73
CA ILE A 222 -11.64 5.90 19.61
C ILE A 222 -13.05 6.15 19.09
N ASN A 223 -13.56 7.35 19.30
CA ASN A 223 -14.74 7.84 18.60
C ASN A 223 -14.39 7.98 17.11
N GLU A 224 -15.40 7.89 16.21
CA GLU A 224 -15.16 7.99 14.77
C GLU A 224 -14.36 9.26 14.38
N ASP A 225 -14.51 10.34 15.13
CA ASP A 225 -13.77 11.59 14.97
C ASP A 225 -12.29 11.48 15.41
N ASP A 226 -11.99 10.66 16.43
CA ASP A 226 -10.63 10.41 16.90
C ASP A 226 -9.89 9.39 16.01
N ALA A 227 -10.62 8.50 15.34
CA ALA A 227 -10.04 7.52 14.42
C ALA A 227 -9.35 8.19 13.22
N ALA A 228 -9.82 9.37 12.81
CA ALA A 228 -9.14 10.20 11.82
C ALA A 228 -7.80 10.76 12.33
N GLN A 229 -7.59 10.83 13.64
CA GLN A 229 -6.36 11.34 14.25
C GLN A 229 -5.30 10.25 14.47
N LEU A 230 -5.67 8.98 14.67
CA LEU A 230 -4.71 7.89 14.88
C LEU A 230 -3.87 7.55 13.64
N ASP A 231 -4.38 7.86 12.44
CA ASP A 231 -3.57 7.82 11.23
C ASP A 231 -2.45 8.90 11.24
N PHE A 232 -2.35 9.71 12.31
CA PHE A 232 -1.40 10.82 12.45
C PHE A 232 -0.15 10.51 13.30
N PHE A 233 -0.09 9.39 14.04
CA PHE A 233 0.94 9.19 15.07
C PHE A 233 1.92 8.03 14.83
N ASP A 234 1.86 7.29 13.67
CA ASP A 234 2.86 6.27 13.33
C ASP A 234 3.63 6.59 12.04
#